data_d0d30704a727bd6c835a9bb5d5d6e921
#
_entry.id   d0d30704a727bd6c835a9bb5d5d6e921
#
_cell.length_a   1.000
_cell.length_b   1.000
_cell.length_c   1.000
_cell.angle_alpha   90.00
_cell.angle_beta   90.00
_cell.angle_gamma   90.00
#
_symmetry.space_group_name_H-M   'P 1'
#
loop_
_entity.id
_entity.type
_entity.pdbx_description
1 polymer ?
#
loop_
_entity_poly.entity_id
_entity_poly.type
_entity_poly.pdbx_seq_one_letter_code
_entity_poly.pdbx_strand_id
1 'polypeptide(L)'
;EFKNLGELSDTVKTFSERILKEDCLDLPPKNFTKRHIILTSEQRKAYDQMKKAAMAVLNGKVTTTMTVLTQLMRLHQITCGHFTADDGSVQLIENNRIKELMNVLEETEGKAIIWANYQRDITNIIQNIVKVYGPGSVVDYYGLTPQEERQDNIKKFQNDDNCRFIVGTTQTGGYGITLTQANTVIYYDLEKRLQSEDRAHRIGQTKSVTYVDLIAEDTVDEKIVKALRDKINIASEVLGEELKDWI
;
A
#
# COMPACT_ATOMS: atom_id res chain seq x y z
N GLU A 1 -19.49 12.38 -11.43
CA GLU A 1 -18.87 13.68 -11.67
C GLU A 1 -19.23 14.59 -10.51
N PHE A 2 -18.23 15.17 -9.81
CA PHE A 2 -18.46 16.10 -8.72
C PHE A 2 -18.77 17.47 -9.32
N LYS A 3 -19.74 18.19 -8.75
CA LYS A 3 -20.17 19.51 -9.19
C LYS A 3 -19.93 20.54 -8.08
N ASN A 4 -19.73 21.79 -8.47
CA ASN A 4 -19.61 22.94 -7.56
C ASN A 4 -18.41 22.83 -6.56
N LEU A 5 -17.28 22.27 -6.99
CA LEU A 5 -16.10 22.15 -6.12
C LEU A 5 -15.56 23.51 -5.67
N GLY A 6 -15.66 24.54 -6.52
CA GLY A 6 -15.28 25.92 -6.16
C GLY A 6 -16.13 26.49 -5.03
N GLU A 7 -17.47 26.34 -5.09
CA GLU A 7 -18.39 26.79 -4.06
C GLU A 7 -18.15 26.05 -2.72
N LEU A 8 -17.85 24.73 -2.81
CA LEU A 8 -17.47 23.95 -1.62
C LEU A 8 -16.16 24.46 -1.01
N SER A 9 -15.15 24.72 -1.84
CA SER A 9 -13.86 25.27 -1.40
C SER A 9 -14.04 26.61 -0.69
N ASP A 10 -14.81 27.53 -1.28
CA ASP A 10 -15.06 28.85 -0.70
C ASP A 10 -15.83 28.75 0.62
N THR A 11 -16.80 27.86 0.70
CA THR A 11 -17.55 27.61 1.92
C THR A 11 -16.66 27.07 3.03
N VAL A 12 -15.81 26.08 2.72
CA VAL A 12 -14.87 25.49 3.69
C VAL A 12 -13.90 26.52 4.25
N LYS A 13 -13.36 27.42 3.40
CA LYS A 13 -12.43 28.48 3.81
C LYS A 13 -13.01 29.46 4.85
N THR A 14 -14.34 29.58 4.93
CA THR A 14 -14.96 30.52 5.88
C THR A 14 -14.85 30.08 7.35
N PHE A 15 -14.67 28.78 7.62
CA PHE A 15 -14.62 28.21 8.96
C PHE A 15 -13.43 27.28 9.22
N SER A 16 -12.51 27.16 8.27
CA SER A 16 -11.30 26.34 8.41
C SER A 16 -10.05 27.12 8.00
N GLU A 17 -8.99 26.94 8.75
CA GLU A 17 -7.65 27.34 8.38
C GLU A 17 -6.82 26.08 8.12
N ARG A 18 -6.04 26.09 7.05
CA ARG A 18 -5.19 24.99 6.67
C ARG A 18 -3.73 25.42 6.62
N ILE A 19 -2.90 24.67 7.32
CA ILE A 19 -1.46 24.85 7.31
C ILE A 19 -0.83 23.63 6.66
N LEU A 20 -0.05 23.82 5.61
CA LEU A 20 0.65 22.73 4.93
C LEU A 20 1.96 22.40 5.66
N LYS A 21 2.38 21.13 5.58
CA LYS A 21 3.65 20.70 6.17
C LYS A 21 4.85 21.45 5.56
N GLU A 22 4.80 21.71 4.26
CA GLU A 22 5.83 22.43 3.51
C GLU A 22 5.96 23.90 3.94
N ASP A 23 4.91 24.50 4.49
CA ASP A 23 4.95 25.88 4.99
C ASP A 23 5.59 25.98 6.38
N CYS A 24 5.61 24.87 7.14
CA CYS A 24 5.97 24.87 8.56
C CYS A 24 7.14 23.95 8.91
N LEU A 25 7.51 23.03 8.03
CA LEU A 25 8.52 22.00 8.31
C LEU A 25 9.52 21.92 7.16
N ASP A 26 10.79 22.00 7.52
CA ASP A 26 11.89 21.68 6.61
C ASP A 26 12.13 20.17 6.65
N LEU A 27 11.42 19.43 5.76
CA LEU A 27 11.53 17.99 5.66
C LEU A 27 12.27 17.62 4.36
N PRO A 28 13.07 16.54 4.39
CA PRO A 28 13.73 16.04 3.18
C PRO A 28 12.72 15.67 2.09
N PRO A 29 13.12 15.68 0.81
CA PRO A 29 12.20 15.41 -0.31
C PRO A 29 11.64 13.99 -0.27
N LYS A 30 10.45 13.83 -0.85
CA LYS A 30 9.83 12.54 -1.16
C LYS A 30 10.19 12.15 -2.58
N ASN A 31 10.62 10.91 -2.77
CA ASN A 31 10.86 10.32 -4.08
C ASN A 31 9.82 9.22 -4.33
N PHE A 32 9.25 9.18 -5.52
CA PHE A 32 8.24 8.18 -5.89
C PHE A 32 8.74 7.35 -7.06
N THR A 33 8.64 6.05 -6.95
CA THR A 33 9.03 5.11 -8.01
C THR A 33 8.03 3.97 -8.11
N LYS A 34 8.01 3.32 -9.27
CA LYS A 34 7.19 2.15 -9.55
C LYS A 34 8.04 0.99 -9.95
N ARG A 35 7.63 -0.19 -9.54
CA ARG A 35 8.15 -1.46 -10.01
C ARG A 35 7.04 -2.23 -10.70
N HIS A 36 7.22 -2.46 -11.96
CA HIS A 36 6.27 -3.20 -12.78
C HIS A 36 6.51 -4.69 -12.67
N ILE A 37 5.43 -5.44 -12.45
CA ILE A 37 5.45 -6.88 -12.22
C ILE A 37 4.67 -7.55 -13.34
N ILE A 38 5.35 -8.44 -14.05
CA ILE A 38 4.70 -9.31 -15.03
C ILE A 38 4.16 -10.54 -14.31
N LEU A 39 2.86 -10.82 -14.46
CA LEU A 39 2.26 -12.02 -13.90
C LEU A 39 2.91 -13.28 -14.46
N THR A 40 3.07 -14.33 -13.65
CA THR A 40 3.45 -15.65 -14.15
C THR A 40 2.37 -16.19 -15.09
N SER A 41 2.72 -17.16 -15.92
CA SER A 41 1.74 -17.79 -16.84
C SER A 41 0.54 -18.39 -16.09
N GLU A 42 0.78 -18.96 -14.92
CA GLU A 42 -0.26 -19.51 -14.06
C GLU A 42 -1.16 -18.42 -13.48
N GLN A 43 -0.56 -17.33 -12.94
CA GLN A 43 -1.33 -16.18 -12.47
C GLN A 43 -2.17 -15.55 -13.59
N ARG A 44 -1.57 -15.35 -14.79
CA ARG A 44 -2.28 -14.77 -15.93
C ARG A 44 -3.48 -15.63 -16.33
N LYS A 45 -3.31 -16.94 -16.38
CA LYS A 45 -4.41 -17.86 -16.66
C LYS A 45 -5.54 -17.77 -15.62
N ALA A 46 -5.19 -17.80 -14.34
CA ALA A 46 -6.15 -17.67 -13.25
C ALA A 46 -6.84 -16.28 -13.26
N TYR A 47 -6.08 -15.22 -13.50
CA TYR A 47 -6.57 -13.86 -13.60
C TYR A 47 -7.59 -13.71 -14.75
N ASP A 48 -7.28 -14.20 -15.93
CA ASP A 48 -8.14 -14.09 -17.11
C ASP A 48 -9.42 -14.93 -16.95
N GLN A 49 -9.33 -16.09 -16.32
CA GLN A 49 -10.50 -16.90 -15.96
C GLN A 49 -11.41 -16.17 -14.98
N MET A 50 -10.85 -15.61 -13.91
CA MET A 50 -11.59 -14.82 -12.93
C MET A 50 -12.20 -13.57 -13.55
N LYS A 51 -11.47 -12.86 -14.41
CA LYS A 51 -11.95 -11.69 -15.13
C LYS A 51 -13.14 -12.02 -16.03
N LYS A 52 -13.11 -13.15 -16.75
CA LYS A 52 -14.24 -13.63 -17.56
C LYS A 52 -15.46 -13.95 -16.71
N ALA A 53 -15.27 -14.65 -15.59
CA ALA A 53 -16.34 -14.95 -14.64
C ALA A 53 -16.93 -13.67 -14.03
N ALA A 54 -16.10 -12.72 -13.62
CA ALA A 54 -16.53 -11.43 -13.11
C ALA A 54 -17.35 -10.65 -14.15
N MET A 55 -16.92 -10.62 -15.41
CA MET A 55 -17.65 -9.97 -16.49
C MET A 55 -19.00 -10.65 -16.77
N ALA A 56 -19.08 -11.97 -16.69
CA ALA A 56 -20.35 -12.71 -16.84
C ALA A 56 -21.34 -12.35 -15.72
N VAL A 57 -20.87 -12.22 -14.49
CA VAL A 57 -21.68 -11.77 -13.34
C VAL A 57 -22.15 -10.33 -13.54
N LEU A 58 -21.28 -9.43 -13.99
CA LEU A 58 -21.59 -8.00 -14.21
C LEU A 58 -22.59 -7.81 -15.37
N ASN A 59 -22.53 -8.63 -16.40
CA ASN A 59 -23.45 -8.60 -17.53
C ASN A 59 -24.81 -9.28 -17.24
N GLY A 60 -24.91 -10.03 -16.14
CA GLY A 60 -26.17 -10.55 -15.61
C GLY A 60 -27.04 -9.42 -15.02
N LYS A 61 -28.35 -9.55 -15.13
CA LYS A 61 -29.30 -8.49 -14.76
C LYS A 61 -29.41 -8.17 -13.25
N VAL A 62 -28.66 -8.87 -12.38
CA VAL A 62 -28.70 -8.65 -10.91
C VAL A 62 -27.28 -8.57 -10.40
N THR A 63 -26.74 -7.33 -10.33
CA THR A 63 -25.41 -7.10 -9.80
C THR A 63 -25.51 -6.08 -8.66
N THR A 64 -25.16 -6.51 -7.44
CA THR A 64 -25.04 -5.60 -6.30
C THR A 64 -23.63 -5.02 -6.25
N THR A 65 -23.46 -3.83 -5.67
CA THR A 65 -22.13 -3.22 -5.42
C THR A 65 -21.23 -4.19 -4.67
N MET A 66 -21.78 -4.97 -3.74
CA MET A 66 -21.03 -5.98 -2.97
C MET A 66 -20.43 -7.06 -3.88
N THR A 67 -21.17 -7.52 -4.88
CA THR A 67 -20.69 -8.52 -5.86
C THR A 67 -19.52 -7.96 -6.69
N VAL A 68 -19.60 -6.69 -7.11
CA VAL A 68 -18.54 -6.03 -7.86
C VAL A 68 -17.26 -5.92 -7.03
N LEU A 69 -17.37 -5.46 -5.80
CA LEU A 69 -16.24 -5.34 -4.88
C LEU A 69 -15.57 -6.70 -4.61
N THR A 70 -16.37 -7.74 -4.39
CA THR A 70 -15.84 -9.11 -4.19
C THR A 70 -15.04 -9.58 -5.40
N GLN A 71 -15.54 -9.34 -6.62
CA GLN A 71 -14.82 -9.73 -7.84
C GLN A 71 -13.49 -8.95 -8.01
N LEU A 72 -13.51 -7.65 -7.71
CA LEU A 72 -12.28 -6.84 -7.73
C LEU A 72 -11.26 -7.33 -6.69
N MET A 73 -11.71 -7.65 -5.48
CA MET A 73 -10.85 -8.21 -4.44
C MET A 73 -10.22 -9.55 -4.87
N ARG A 74 -10.99 -10.45 -5.51
CA ARG A 74 -10.47 -11.72 -6.02
C ARG A 74 -9.42 -11.53 -7.12
N LEU A 75 -9.66 -10.61 -8.05
CA LEU A 75 -8.67 -10.25 -9.08
C LEU A 75 -7.39 -9.70 -8.45
N HIS A 76 -7.52 -8.84 -7.46
CA HIS A 76 -6.38 -8.28 -6.75
C HIS A 76 -5.62 -9.34 -5.92
N GLN A 77 -6.32 -10.28 -5.27
CA GLN A 77 -5.67 -11.40 -4.59
C GLN A 77 -4.82 -12.26 -5.55
N ILE A 78 -5.32 -12.50 -6.77
CA ILE A 78 -4.55 -13.24 -7.77
C ILE A 78 -3.27 -12.49 -8.16
N THR A 79 -3.29 -11.16 -8.28
CA THR A 79 -2.07 -10.39 -8.53
C THR A 79 -1.07 -10.48 -7.37
N CYS A 80 -1.55 -10.73 -6.16
CA CYS A 80 -0.72 -10.98 -4.98
C CYS A 80 -0.26 -12.45 -4.84
N GLY A 81 -0.73 -13.35 -5.71
CA GLY A 81 -0.30 -14.76 -5.73
C GLY A 81 -1.13 -15.69 -4.86
N HIS A 82 -2.36 -15.33 -4.55
CA HIS A 82 -3.32 -16.20 -3.87
C HIS A 82 -4.75 -15.84 -4.25
N PHE A 83 -5.69 -16.73 -3.97
CA PHE A 83 -7.10 -16.41 -3.94
C PHE A 83 -7.86 -17.29 -2.96
N THR A 84 -8.96 -16.77 -2.46
CA THR A 84 -9.86 -17.52 -1.58
C THR A 84 -10.99 -18.11 -2.42
N ALA A 85 -11.12 -19.44 -2.42
CA ALA A 85 -12.21 -20.14 -3.06
C ALA A 85 -13.54 -19.97 -2.29
N ASP A 86 -14.66 -20.37 -2.90
CA ASP A 86 -16.00 -20.21 -2.29
C ASP A 86 -16.19 -21.06 -1.02
N ASP A 87 -15.43 -22.15 -0.88
CA ASP A 87 -15.39 -23.00 0.32
C ASP A 87 -14.50 -22.44 1.45
N GLY A 88 -13.91 -21.24 1.23
CA GLY A 88 -13.00 -20.60 2.19
C GLY A 88 -11.55 -21.10 2.11
N SER A 89 -11.24 -22.09 1.28
CA SER A 89 -9.86 -22.55 1.08
C SER A 89 -9.04 -21.48 0.35
N VAL A 90 -7.77 -21.33 0.76
CA VAL A 90 -6.83 -20.41 0.12
C VAL A 90 -5.89 -21.19 -0.77
N GLN A 91 -5.91 -20.87 -2.06
CA GLN A 91 -4.99 -21.42 -3.04
C GLN A 91 -3.83 -20.47 -3.29
N LEU A 92 -2.62 -21.01 -3.36
CA LEU A 92 -1.40 -20.26 -3.65
C LEU A 92 -1.03 -20.42 -5.10
N ILE A 93 -0.56 -19.33 -5.69
CA ILE A 93 -0.07 -19.28 -7.07
C ILE A 93 1.34 -18.67 -7.00
N GLU A 94 2.30 -19.29 -7.69
CA GLU A 94 3.64 -18.70 -7.79
C GLU A 94 3.53 -17.30 -8.41
N ASN A 95 4.17 -16.30 -7.76
CA ASN A 95 4.08 -14.92 -8.21
C ASN A 95 5.45 -14.23 -8.24
N ASN A 96 5.58 -13.26 -9.12
CA ASN A 96 6.79 -12.46 -9.24
C ASN A 96 6.82 -11.26 -8.28
N ARG A 97 5.69 -10.94 -7.61
CA ARG A 97 5.60 -9.78 -6.70
C ARG A 97 6.53 -9.93 -5.49
N ILE A 98 6.57 -11.12 -4.90
CA ILE A 98 7.49 -11.38 -3.79
C ILE A 98 8.96 -11.33 -4.24
N LYS A 99 9.26 -11.81 -5.46
CA LYS A 99 10.62 -11.72 -6.02
C LYS A 99 11.03 -10.27 -6.21
N GLU A 100 10.14 -9.45 -6.78
CA GLU A 100 10.42 -8.02 -6.97
C GLU A 100 10.51 -7.26 -5.65
N LEU A 101 9.68 -7.59 -4.65
CA LEU A 101 9.86 -7.05 -3.31
C LEU A 101 11.27 -7.33 -2.78
N MET A 102 11.76 -8.57 -2.88
CA MET A 102 13.08 -8.94 -2.39
C MET A 102 14.20 -8.20 -3.13
N ASN A 103 14.05 -7.96 -4.45
CA ASN A 103 14.98 -7.12 -5.22
C ASN A 103 15.01 -5.68 -4.68
N VAL A 104 13.85 -5.08 -4.43
CA VAL A 104 13.75 -3.73 -3.85
C VAL A 104 14.39 -3.67 -2.47
N LEU A 105 14.21 -4.71 -1.63
CA LEU A 105 14.83 -4.76 -0.31
C LEU A 105 16.35 -4.91 -0.38
N GLU A 106 16.87 -5.61 -1.38
CA GLU A 106 18.32 -5.71 -1.63
C GLU A 106 18.91 -4.36 -2.06
N GLU A 107 18.21 -3.62 -2.91
CA GLU A 107 18.59 -2.27 -3.34
C GLU A 107 18.45 -1.21 -2.22
N THR A 108 17.69 -1.53 -1.16
CA THR A 108 17.39 -0.56 -0.10
C THR A 108 18.56 -0.42 0.87
N GLU A 109 19.09 0.78 0.95
CA GLU A 109 20.03 1.17 2.01
C GLU A 109 19.24 1.67 3.24
N GLY A 110 19.43 1.03 4.38
CA GLY A 110 18.75 1.43 5.64
C GLY A 110 17.50 0.65 5.95
N LYS A 111 16.51 1.31 6.54
CA LYS A 111 15.28 0.66 7.02
C LYS A 111 14.10 0.90 6.09
N ALA A 112 13.27 -0.15 5.91
CA ALA A 112 12.10 -0.07 5.07
C ALA A 112 10.81 -0.45 5.81
N ILE A 113 9.73 0.25 5.44
CA ILE A 113 8.35 -0.10 5.79
C ILE A 113 7.74 -0.82 4.61
N ILE A 114 7.11 -1.96 4.83
CA ILE A 114 6.37 -2.71 3.82
C ILE A 114 4.89 -2.73 4.21
N TRP A 115 4.05 -2.11 3.41
CA TRP A 115 2.62 -2.12 3.58
C TRP A 115 2.00 -3.21 2.70
N ALA A 116 1.27 -4.14 3.33
CA ALA A 116 0.51 -5.19 2.66
C ALA A 116 -0.87 -5.33 3.30
N ASN A 117 -1.90 -5.57 2.50
CA ASN A 117 -3.28 -5.57 2.95
C ASN A 117 -3.76 -6.93 3.44
N TYR A 118 -3.26 -8.01 2.83
CA TYR A 118 -3.69 -9.35 3.18
C TYR A 118 -2.75 -9.99 4.21
N GLN A 119 -3.34 -10.57 5.27
CA GLN A 119 -2.57 -11.25 6.33
C GLN A 119 -1.65 -12.34 5.76
N ARG A 120 -2.10 -13.01 4.69
CA ARG A 120 -1.32 -14.03 4.00
C ARG A 120 -0.04 -13.47 3.40
N ASP A 121 -0.14 -12.32 2.77
CA ASP A 121 1.01 -11.65 2.16
C ASP A 121 1.99 -11.19 3.23
N ILE A 122 1.50 -10.63 4.34
CA ILE A 122 2.35 -10.25 5.49
C ILE A 122 3.16 -11.46 5.98
N THR A 123 2.50 -12.60 6.21
CA THR A 123 3.17 -13.82 6.64
C THR A 123 4.23 -14.28 5.63
N ASN A 124 3.88 -14.31 4.35
CA ASN A 124 4.80 -14.71 3.28
C ASN A 124 5.99 -13.75 3.14
N ILE A 125 5.75 -12.44 3.23
CA ILE A 125 6.80 -11.41 3.20
C ILE A 125 7.78 -11.62 4.36
N ILE A 126 7.27 -11.76 5.58
CA ILE A 126 8.09 -11.98 6.78
C ILE A 126 8.95 -13.24 6.63
N GLN A 127 8.36 -14.35 6.18
CA GLN A 127 9.10 -15.60 5.97
C GLN A 127 10.24 -15.44 4.96
N ASN A 128 10.02 -14.74 3.85
CA ASN A 128 11.06 -14.49 2.86
C ASN A 128 12.15 -13.54 3.39
N ILE A 129 11.79 -12.50 4.14
CA ILE A 129 12.76 -11.61 4.77
C ILE A 129 13.62 -12.37 5.79
N VAL A 130 13.01 -13.13 6.67
CA VAL A 130 13.75 -13.94 7.68
C VAL A 130 14.69 -14.94 7.02
N LYS A 131 14.27 -15.56 5.90
CA LYS A 131 15.10 -16.52 5.16
C LYS A 131 16.38 -15.86 4.58
N VAL A 132 16.29 -14.61 4.14
CA VAL A 132 17.42 -13.90 3.48
C VAL A 132 18.26 -13.09 4.47
N TYR A 133 17.59 -12.37 5.39
CA TYR A 133 18.25 -11.41 6.28
C TYR A 133 18.38 -11.92 7.74
N GLY A 134 17.81 -13.07 8.03
CA GLY A 134 17.88 -13.72 9.34
C GLY A 134 16.77 -13.32 10.31
N PRO A 135 16.59 -14.09 11.39
CA PRO A 135 15.62 -13.79 12.44
C PRO A 135 16.02 -12.50 13.17
N GLY A 136 15.05 -11.65 13.43
CA GLY A 136 15.28 -10.36 14.08
C GLY A 136 15.43 -9.18 13.12
N SER A 137 15.63 -9.43 11.81
CA SER A 137 15.70 -8.39 10.78
C SER A 137 14.35 -7.71 10.48
N VAL A 138 13.24 -8.31 10.87
CA VAL A 138 11.89 -7.85 10.59
C VAL A 138 11.00 -7.95 11.82
N VAL A 139 10.10 -7.00 11.96
CA VAL A 139 8.98 -7.01 12.91
C VAL A 139 7.67 -6.80 12.17
N ASP A 140 6.58 -7.19 12.78
CA ASP A 140 5.24 -7.03 12.24
C ASP A 140 4.43 -5.95 12.96
N TYR A 141 3.44 -5.38 12.24
CA TYR A 141 2.48 -4.42 12.80
C TYR A 141 1.13 -4.51 12.07
N TYR A 142 0.31 -5.46 12.44
CA TYR A 142 -0.99 -5.69 11.81
C TYR A 142 -2.03 -6.22 12.80
N GLY A 143 -3.21 -6.62 12.32
CA GLY A 143 -4.32 -7.01 13.18
C GLY A 143 -4.05 -8.19 14.10
N LEU A 144 -3.21 -9.16 13.69
CA LEU A 144 -2.84 -10.31 14.50
C LEU A 144 -1.63 -10.09 15.42
N THR A 145 -0.88 -8.99 15.26
CA THR A 145 0.18 -8.64 16.21
C THR A 145 -0.46 -8.35 17.57
N PRO A 146 -0.06 -9.05 18.64
CA PRO A 146 -0.56 -8.81 19.99
C PRO A 146 -0.38 -7.35 20.39
N GLN A 147 -1.37 -6.78 21.07
CA GLN A 147 -1.37 -5.36 21.40
C GLN A 147 -0.17 -4.96 22.28
N GLU A 148 0.23 -5.83 23.19
CA GLU A 148 1.39 -5.70 24.05
C GLU A 148 2.72 -5.66 23.29
N GLU A 149 2.84 -6.38 22.17
CA GLU A 149 4.05 -6.44 21.36
C GLU A 149 4.19 -5.25 20.38
N ARG A 150 3.07 -4.59 20.05
CA ARG A 150 3.06 -3.53 19.01
C ARG A 150 4.02 -2.40 19.32
N GLN A 151 4.06 -1.93 20.56
CA GLN A 151 4.94 -0.83 20.97
C GLN A 151 6.41 -1.27 21.00
N ASP A 152 6.68 -2.49 21.38
CA ASP A 152 8.04 -3.02 21.42
C ASP A 152 8.57 -3.30 20.01
N ASN A 153 7.71 -3.73 19.08
CA ASN A 153 8.03 -3.85 17.65
C ASN A 153 8.39 -2.50 17.03
N ILE A 154 7.64 -1.43 17.35
CA ILE A 154 7.99 -0.07 16.90
C ILE A 154 9.33 0.36 17.47
N LYS A 155 9.56 0.19 18.79
CA LYS A 155 10.82 0.56 19.45
C LYS A 155 12.00 -0.22 18.85
N LYS A 156 11.81 -1.53 18.62
CA LYS A 156 12.82 -2.37 18.00
C LYS A 156 13.16 -1.89 16.60
N PHE A 157 12.15 -1.63 15.76
CA PHE A 157 12.37 -1.08 14.43
C PHE A 157 13.09 0.27 14.47
N GLN A 158 12.76 1.16 15.42
CA GLN A 158 13.37 2.47 15.51
C GLN A 158 14.82 2.41 16.02
N ASN A 159 15.14 1.54 16.98
CA ASN A 159 16.40 1.63 17.76
C ASN A 159 17.39 0.47 17.50
N ASP A 160 16.96 -0.64 16.93
CA ASP A 160 17.84 -1.80 16.65
C ASP A 160 18.26 -1.79 15.19
N ASP A 161 19.55 -1.57 14.92
CA ASP A 161 20.09 -1.52 13.56
C ASP A 161 19.97 -2.86 12.81
N ASN A 162 19.87 -3.99 13.53
CA ASN A 162 19.63 -5.30 12.92
C ASN A 162 18.18 -5.45 12.44
N CYS A 163 17.24 -4.73 13.06
CA CYS A 163 15.84 -4.73 12.65
C CYS A 163 15.63 -3.71 11.53
N ARG A 164 15.84 -4.16 10.29
CA ARG A 164 15.77 -3.31 9.10
C ARG A 164 14.38 -3.12 8.55
N PHE A 165 13.46 -4.04 8.82
CA PHE A 165 12.16 -4.08 8.15
C PHE A 165 11.00 -4.10 9.15
N ILE A 166 9.93 -3.40 8.80
CA ILE A 166 8.62 -3.52 9.45
C ILE A 166 7.56 -3.80 8.40
N VAL A 167 6.76 -4.85 8.62
CA VAL A 167 5.70 -5.28 7.72
C VAL A 167 4.36 -5.11 8.41
N GLY A 168 3.42 -4.43 7.77
CA GLY A 168 2.11 -4.21 8.40
C GLY A 168 1.02 -3.85 7.43
N THR A 169 -0.19 -3.62 7.97
CA THR A 169 -1.31 -3.09 7.22
C THR A 169 -1.38 -1.57 7.38
N THR A 170 -1.72 -0.86 6.29
CA THR A 170 -2.00 0.58 6.36
C THR A 170 -3.19 0.89 7.28
N GLN A 171 -4.10 -0.06 7.47
CA GLN A 171 -5.25 0.07 8.35
C GLN A 171 -4.84 0.12 9.83
N THR A 172 -3.89 -0.70 10.26
CA THR A 172 -3.41 -0.73 11.65
C THR A 172 -2.30 0.30 11.88
N GLY A 173 -1.34 0.38 10.95
CA GLY A 173 -0.17 1.26 11.05
C GLY A 173 -0.38 2.68 10.51
N GLY A 174 -1.46 2.92 9.78
CA GLY A 174 -1.78 4.23 9.21
C GLY A 174 -2.17 5.31 10.23
N TYR A 175 -2.34 4.96 11.51
CA TYR A 175 -2.72 5.88 12.57
C TYR A 175 -1.74 5.84 13.74
N GLY A 176 -1.31 7.03 14.20
CA GLY A 176 -0.69 7.23 15.50
C GLY A 176 0.75 6.74 15.70
N ILE A 177 1.37 6.05 14.74
CA ILE A 177 2.75 5.59 14.87
C ILE A 177 3.74 6.49 14.13
N THR A 178 4.98 6.49 14.60
CA THR A 178 6.10 7.24 14.01
C THR A 178 7.20 6.25 13.62
N LEU A 179 7.62 6.28 12.35
CA LEU A 179 8.60 5.35 11.78
C LEU A 179 9.69 6.12 10.99
N THR A 180 10.22 7.19 11.58
CA THR A 180 11.17 8.11 10.93
C THR A 180 12.55 7.52 10.68
N GLN A 181 12.88 6.35 11.21
CA GLN A 181 14.10 5.65 10.85
C GLN A 181 14.03 4.99 9.47
N ALA A 182 12.83 4.83 8.91
CA ALA A 182 12.66 4.35 7.55
C ALA A 182 12.93 5.46 6.53
N ASN A 183 13.72 5.15 5.52
CA ASN A 183 13.92 5.97 4.34
C ASN A 183 13.33 5.35 3.07
N THR A 184 12.73 4.16 3.18
CA THR A 184 12.03 3.49 2.09
C THR A 184 10.67 3.00 2.59
N VAL A 185 9.62 3.24 1.79
CA VAL A 185 8.26 2.76 2.04
C VAL A 185 7.79 2.01 0.81
N ILE A 186 7.46 0.74 0.97
CA ILE A 186 7.08 -0.14 -0.14
C ILE A 186 5.60 -0.47 0.01
N TYR A 187 4.83 -0.22 -1.02
CA TYR A 187 3.45 -0.66 -1.14
C TYR A 187 3.42 -1.96 -1.93
N TYR A 188 3.32 -3.07 -1.20
CA TYR A 188 3.22 -4.40 -1.78
C TYR A 188 1.91 -4.56 -2.55
N ASP A 189 0.85 -3.98 -2.00
CA ASP A 189 -0.42 -3.77 -2.65
C ASP A 189 -0.92 -2.33 -2.39
N LEU A 190 -1.81 -1.83 -3.24
CA LEU A 190 -2.08 -0.41 -3.40
C LEU A 190 -3.34 0.07 -2.66
N GLU A 191 -3.49 -0.20 -1.36
CA GLU A 191 -4.61 0.32 -0.57
C GLU A 191 -4.20 1.43 0.41
N LYS A 192 -5.01 2.49 0.51
CA LYS A 192 -4.94 3.55 1.55
C LYS A 192 -3.58 4.25 1.73
N ARG A 193 -2.94 4.65 0.66
CA ARG A 193 -1.62 5.26 0.63
C ARG A 193 -1.47 6.55 1.45
N LEU A 194 -2.37 7.53 1.28
CA LEU A 194 -2.20 8.90 1.78
C LEU A 194 -1.84 9.01 3.27
N GLN A 195 -2.49 8.22 4.12
CA GLN A 195 -2.26 8.30 5.57
C GLN A 195 -0.99 7.60 6.02
N SER A 196 -0.57 6.56 5.29
CA SER A 196 0.61 5.76 5.64
C SER A 196 1.93 6.43 5.24
N GLU A 197 1.92 7.33 4.26
CA GLU A 197 3.10 8.09 3.88
C GLU A 197 3.64 8.95 5.01
N ASP A 198 2.75 9.56 5.77
CA ASP A 198 3.10 10.41 6.89
C ASP A 198 3.67 9.66 8.11
N ARG A 199 3.87 8.35 8.00
CA ARG A 199 4.53 7.56 9.06
C ARG A 199 6.05 7.67 9.00
N ALA A 200 6.61 7.70 7.80
CA ALA A 200 8.04 7.88 7.55
C ALA A 200 8.41 9.36 7.37
N HIS A 201 7.63 10.11 6.57
CA HIS A 201 7.88 11.52 6.27
C HIS A 201 7.20 12.44 7.29
N ARG A 202 7.88 12.62 8.42
CA ARG A 202 7.39 13.34 9.59
C ARG A 202 8.52 14.07 10.31
N ILE A 203 8.20 14.96 11.26
CA ILE A 203 9.16 15.60 12.15
C ILE A 203 10.12 14.55 12.72
N GLY A 204 11.41 14.79 12.58
CA GLY A 204 12.49 13.85 12.94
C GLY A 204 13.02 13.02 11.79
N GLN A 205 12.46 13.12 10.58
CA GLN A 205 13.05 12.53 9.38
C GLN A 205 14.20 13.42 8.88
N THR A 206 15.37 12.82 8.70
CA THR A 206 16.60 13.52 8.25
C THR A 206 17.07 13.05 6.86
N LYS A 207 16.44 12.04 6.29
CA LYS A 207 16.78 11.46 4.98
C LYS A 207 15.61 11.59 4.02
N SER A 208 15.90 11.70 2.72
CA SER A 208 14.88 11.56 1.69
C SER A 208 14.15 10.24 1.83
N VAL A 209 12.83 10.25 1.67
CA VAL A 209 12.00 9.05 1.75
C VAL A 209 11.58 8.62 0.36
N THR A 210 11.94 7.39 -0.02
CA THR A 210 11.56 6.78 -1.29
C THR A 210 10.33 5.91 -1.10
N TYR A 211 9.30 6.19 -1.88
CA TYR A 211 8.06 5.41 -1.94
C TYR A 211 8.07 4.55 -3.19
N VAL A 212 7.90 3.24 -3.01
CA VAL A 212 7.95 2.24 -4.08
C VAL A 212 6.61 1.56 -4.21
N ASP A 213 5.97 1.67 -5.38
CA ASP A 213 4.73 0.97 -5.69
C ASP A 213 5.04 -0.30 -6.50
N LEU A 214 4.57 -1.45 -6.03
CA LEU A 214 4.61 -2.69 -6.78
C LEU A 214 3.30 -2.85 -7.57
N ILE A 215 3.36 -2.81 -8.90
CA ILE A 215 2.20 -2.76 -9.79
C ILE A 215 2.24 -3.93 -10.77
N ALA A 216 1.24 -4.80 -10.74
CA ALA A 216 1.11 -5.84 -11.76
C ALA A 216 0.55 -5.24 -13.06
N GLU A 217 1.27 -5.45 -14.17
CA GLU A 217 0.91 -4.91 -15.49
C GLU A 217 -0.34 -5.59 -16.05
N ASP A 218 -1.14 -4.81 -16.79
CA ASP A 218 -2.39 -5.23 -17.44
C ASP A 218 -3.38 -5.87 -16.45
N THR A 219 -3.47 -5.32 -15.23
CA THR A 219 -4.34 -5.85 -14.19
C THR A 219 -5.20 -4.77 -13.52
N VAL A 220 -5.95 -5.21 -12.51
CA VAL A 220 -6.73 -4.31 -11.64
C VAL A 220 -5.86 -3.33 -10.85
N ASP A 221 -4.58 -3.65 -10.63
CA ASP A 221 -3.66 -2.77 -9.90
C ASP A 221 -3.52 -1.40 -10.55
N GLU A 222 -3.36 -1.34 -11.88
CA GLU A 222 -3.28 -0.06 -12.62
C GLU A 222 -4.55 0.77 -12.46
N LYS A 223 -5.71 0.11 -12.40
CA LYS A 223 -7.00 0.80 -12.21
C LYS A 223 -7.14 1.32 -10.78
N ILE A 224 -6.63 0.59 -9.79
CA ILE A 224 -6.58 1.02 -8.40
C ILE A 224 -5.68 2.26 -8.27
N VAL A 225 -4.49 2.25 -8.87
CA VAL A 225 -3.59 3.41 -8.92
C VAL A 225 -4.27 4.62 -9.52
N LYS A 226 -4.92 4.45 -10.68
CA LYS A 226 -5.66 5.53 -11.33
C LYS A 226 -6.78 6.09 -10.45
N ALA A 227 -7.58 5.22 -9.81
CA ALA A 227 -8.66 5.65 -8.94
C ALA A 227 -8.15 6.39 -7.68
N LEU A 228 -7.00 5.97 -7.13
CA LEU A 228 -6.34 6.66 -6.03
C LEU A 228 -5.87 8.05 -6.46
N ARG A 229 -5.28 8.17 -7.66
CA ARG A 229 -4.87 9.46 -8.23
C ARG A 229 -6.06 10.39 -8.43
N ASP A 230 -7.13 9.91 -9.04
CA ASP A 230 -8.34 10.71 -9.29
C ASP A 230 -8.94 11.23 -7.97
N LYS A 231 -8.92 10.42 -6.91
CA LYS A 231 -9.36 10.82 -5.58
C LYS A 231 -8.47 11.91 -4.97
N ILE A 232 -7.16 11.83 -5.16
CA ILE A 232 -6.20 12.84 -4.69
C ILE A 232 -6.43 14.14 -5.46
N ASN A 233 -6.58 14.09 -6.78
CA ASN A 233 -6.81 15.25 -7.62
C ASN A 233 -8.08 16.02 -7.19
N ILE A 234 -9.17 15.30 -6.89
CA ILE A 234 -10.40 15.93 -6.41
C ILE A 234 -10.17 16.59 -5.04
N ALA A 235 -9.48 15.92 -4.12
CA ALA A 235 -9.17 16.50 -2.83
C ALA A 235 -8.29 17.77 -2.97
N SER A 236 -7.29 17.72 -3.86
CA SER A 236 -6.42 18.87 -4.16
C SER A 236 -7.20 20.05 -4.77
N GLU A 237 -8.12 19.79 -5.67
CA GLU A 237 -8.98 20.82 -6.28
C GLU A 237 -9.87 21.51 -5.24
N VAL A 238 -10.49 20.75 -4.33
CA VAL A 238 -11.33 21.31 -3.26
C VAL A 238 -10.52 22.10 -2.24
N LEU A 239 -9.32 21.64 -1.92
CA LEU A 239 -8.49 22.21 -0.87
C LEU A 239 -7.46 23.24 -1.39
N GLY A 240 -7.39 23.43 -2.72
CA GLY A 240 -6.45 24.37 -3.36
C GLY A 240 -4.98 23.93 -3.28
N GLU A 241 -4.72 22.63 -3.20
CA GLU A 241 -3.36 22.10 -3.31
C GLU A 241 -2.92 22.04 -4.77
N GLU A 242 -1.64 22.31 -5.01
CA GLU A 242 -1.04 21.94 -6.30
C GLU A 242 -1.07 20.42 -6.49
N LEU A 243 -1.42 20.00 -7.71
CA LEU A 243 -1.37 18.57 -8.09
C LEU A 243 0.06 18.07 -7.91
N LYS A 244 0.29 17.29 -6.88
CA LYS A 244 1.56 16.58 -6.74
C LYS A 244 1.58 15.48 -7.80
N ASP A 245 2.58 15.48 -8.66
CA ASP A 245 2.86 14.41 -9.62
C ASP A 245 3.26 13.14 -8.89
N TRP A 246 2.28 12.47 -8.38
CA TRP A 246 2.41 11.35 -7.47
C TRP A 246 2.82 10.05 -8.15
N ILE A 247 2.79 10.02 -9.43
CA ILE A 247 3.01 8.76 -10.14
C ILE A 247 3.51 9.01 -11.55
#